data_0c6691768652e3dc214d4543ab8d11a6
#
_entry.id   0c6691768652e3dc214d4543ab8d11a6
#
_cell.length_a   1.000
_cell.length_b   1.000
_cell.length_c   1.000
_cell.angle_alpha   90.00
_cell.angle_beta   90.00
_cell.angle_gamma   90.00
#
_symmetry.space_group_name_H-M   'P 1'
#
loop_
_entity.id
_entity.type
_entity.pdbx_description
1 polymer ?
#
loop_
_entity_poly.entity_id
_entity_poly.type
_entity_poly.pdbx_seq_one_letter_code
_entity_poly.pdbx_strand_id
1 'polypeptide(L)'
;MTFDKGLVARIADALLQLRENGIRQKNVFGGRGFMDGKSAFVIAWGSGIIVKTAREEYESLMKEPGVSPFAPDGERPMSTWLVVEADAIADDPELTEWIQRGLRGVRR
;
A
#
# COMPACT_ATOMS: atom_id res chain seq x y z
N MET A 1 -13.95 2.80 -11.80
CA MET A 1 -12.52 3.04 -11.75
C MET A 1 -12.17 3.84 -10.50
N THR A 2 -11.30 3.33 -9.67
CA THR A 2 -11.21 3.84 -8.32
C THR A 2 -9.77 3.93 -7.84
N PHE A 3 -8.91 4.54 -8.64
CA PHE A 3 -7.56 4.86 -8.18
C PHE A 3 -7.01 6.05 -8.96
N ASP A 4 -6.00 6.67 -8.38
CA ASP A 4 -5.36 7.87 -8.92
C ASP A 4 -4.16 7.46 -9.77
N LYS A 5 -4.20 7.75 -11.05
CA LYS A 5 -3.11 7.38 -11.98
C LYS A 5 -1.81 8.08 -11.63
N GLY A 6 -1.89 9.32 -11.14
CA GLY A 6 -0.70 10.03 -10.71
C GLY A 6 -0.03 9.33 -9.53
N LEU A 7 -0.83 8.79 -8.63
CA LEU A 7 -0.31 8.04 -7.50
C LEU A 7 0.36 6.74 -7.96
N VAL A 8 -0.22 6.06 -8.94
CA VAL A 8 0.41 4.87 -9.52
C VAL A 8 1.81 5.20 -10.05
N ALA A 9 1.93 6.33 -10.75
CA ALA A 9 3.23 6.77 -11.28
C ALA A 9 4.22 7.08 -10.15
N ARG A 10 3.74 7.71 -9.07
CA ARG A 10 4.60 8.02 -7.91
C ARG A 10 5.10 6.74 -7.24
N ILE A 11 4.24 5.74 -7.11
CA ILE A 11 4.65 4.45 -6.52
C ILE A 11 5.69 3.78 -7.41
N ALA A 12 5.45 3.77 -8.73
CA ALA A 12 6.41 3.16 -9.66
C ALA A 12 7.76 3.85 -9.58
N ASP A 13 7.78 5.19 -9.53
CA ASP A 13 9.02 5.95 -9.38
C ASP A 13 9.75 5.62 -8.09
N ALA A 14 9.03 5.54 -6.98
CA ALA A 14 9.63 5.21 -5.69
C ALA A 14 10.28 3.82 -5.74
N LEU A 15 9.61 2.86 -6.38
CA LEU A 15 10.16 1.51 -6.51
C LEU A 15 11.43 1.50 -7.35
N LEU A 16 11.47 2.31 -8.43
CA LEU A 16 12.69 2.44 -9.21
C LEU A 16 13.83 2.99 -8.39
N GLN A 17 13.56 4.02 -7.58
CA GLN A 17 14.59 4.61 -6.73
C GLN A 17 15.07 3.67 -5.65
N LEU A 18 14.19 2.81 -5.18
CA LEU A 18 14.55 1.76 -4.21
C LEU A 18 15.24 0.57 -4.88
N ARG A 19 15.38 0.61 -6.20
CA ARG A 19 16.00 -0.46 -7.00
C ARG A 19 15.23 -1.78 -6.87
N GLU A 20 13.92 -1.66 -6.73
CA GLU A 20 13.04 -2.82 -6.67
C GLU A 20 12.62 -3.21 -8.07
N ASN A 21 13.37 -4.11 -8.67
CA ASN A 21 13.11 -4.60 -10.01
C ASN A 21 12.19 -5.83 -9.94
N GLY A 22 11.44 -6.07 -11.00
CA GLY A 22 10.59 -7.24 -11.06
C GLY A 22 9.23 -7.07 -10.41
N ILE A 23 8.90 -5.86 -9.96
CA ILE A 23 7.57 -5.57 -9.42
C ILE A 23 6.59 -5.45 -10.59
N ARG A 24 5.48 -6.18 -10.53
CA ARG A 24 4.46 -6.15 -11.57
C ARG A 24 3.22 -5.44 -11.05
N GLN A 25 2.42 -4.89 -11.97
CA GLN A 25 1.15 -4.28 -11.62
C GLN A 25 0.00 -5.19 -12.01
N LYS A 26 -1.07 -5.14 -11.22
CA LYS A 26 -2.24 -5.97 -11.46
C LYS A 26 -3.46 -5.27 -10.84
N ASN A 27 -4.62 -5.40 -11.47
CA ASN A 27 -5.84 -4.86 -10.88
C ASN A 27 -6.25 -5.71 -9.68
N VAL A 28 -6.46 -5.07 -8.54
CA VAL A 28 -6.80 -5.73 -7.28
C VAL A 28 -7.83 -4.87 -6.55
N PHE A 29 -8.93 -5.45 -6.14
CA PHE A 29 -9.98 -4.76 -5.37
C PHE A 29 -10.48 -3.48 -6.05
N GLY A 30 -10.46 -3.43 -7.37
CA GLY A 30 -10.84 -2.23 -8.09
C GLY A 30 -9.77 -1.16 -8.14
N GLY A 31 -8.60 -1.40 -7.55
CA GLY A 31 -7.46 -0.51 -7.59
C GLY A 31 -6.33 -1.08 -8.42
N ARG A 32 -5.16 -0.46 -8.30
CA ARG A 32 -3.98 -0.89 -9.06
C ARG A 32 -2.94 -1.42 -8.07
N GLY A 33 -2.78 -2.72 -8.03
CA GLY A 33 -1.86 -3.36 -7.10
C GLY A 33 -0.46 -3.51 -7.67
N PHE A 34 0.52 -3.48 -6.76
CA PHE A 34 1.92 -3.72 -7.08
C PHE A 34 2.31 -5.04 -6.43
N MET A 35 2.84 -5.94 -7.23
CA MET A 35 3.05 -7.35 -6.88
C MET A 35 4.52 -7.66 -6.74
N ASP A 36 4.89 -8.27 -5.62
CA ASP A 36 6.19 -8.90 -5.44
C ASP A 36 5.95 -10.40 -5.56
N GLY A 37 6.30 -10.95 -6.73
CA GLY A 37 5.92 -12.33 -7.03
C GLY A 37 4.41 -12.48 -7.09
N LYS A 38 3.87 -13.35 -6.25
CA LYS A 38 2.43 -13.61 -6.21
C LYS A 38 1.70 -12.78 -5.16
N SER A 39 2.42 -11.90 -4.46
CA SER A 39 1.85 -11.17 -3.33
C SER A 39 1.74 -9.69 -3.65
N ALA A 40 0.54 -9.14 -3.55
CA ALA A 40 0.34 -7.70 -3.58
C ALA A 40 0.81 -7.11 -2.26
N PHE A 41 1.54 -6.00 -2.30
CA PHE A 41 2.01 -5.36 -1.08
C PHE A 41 1.54 -3.92 -0.95
N VAL A 42 1.21 -3.25 -2.04
CA VAL A 42 0.61 -1.93 -2.02
C VAL A 42 -0.36 -1.82 -3.18
N ILE A 43 -1.50 -1.21 -2.93
CA ILE A 43 -2.56 -1.05 -3.94
C ILE A 43 -2.98 0.41 -3.94
N ALA A 44 -2.87 1.07 -5.09
CA ALA A 44 -3.47 2.38 -5.27
C ALA A 44 -4.99 2.19 -5.30
N TRP A 45 -5.69 2.85 -4.38
CA TRP A 45 -7.11 2.57 -4.16
C TRP A 45 -7.81 3.86 -3.74
N GLY A 46 -8.82 4.26 -4.51
CA GLY A 46 -9.41 5.57 -4.28
C GLY A 46 -8.38 6.67 -4.44
N SER A 47 -8.31 7.58 -3.49
CA SER A 47 -7.32 8.65 -3.49
C SER A 47 -6.08 8.30 -2.67
N GLY A 48 -6.06 7.16 -2.00
CA GLY A 48 -4.96 6.72 -1.16
C GLY A 48 -4.43 5.37 -1.57
N ILE A 49 -3.93 4.61 -0.58
CA ILE A 49 -3.37 3.29 -0.84
C ILE A 49 -3.86 2.31 0.21
N ILE A 50 -3.77 1.02 -0.13
CA ILE A 50 -3.94 -0.07 0.82
C ILE A 50 -2.59 -0.78 0.89
N VAL A 51 -2.10 -1.06 2.09
CA VAL A 51 -0.76 -1.59 2.30
C VAL A 51 -0.84 -2.86 3.14
N LYS A 52 -0.16 -3.91 2.69
CA LYS A 52 0.02 -5.13 3.47
C LYS A 52 1.16 -4.91 4.45
N THR A 53 0.90 -5.07 5.74
CA THR A 53 1.93 -4.80 6.74
C THR A 53 2.36 -6.08 7.43
N ALA A 54 3.56 -6.07 8.00
CA ALA A 54 4.00 -7.16 8.85
C ALA A 54 3.14 -7.21 10.10
N ARG A 55 2.84 -8.42 10.57
CA ARG A 55 1.96 -8.59 11.73
C ARG A 55 2.48 -7.84 12.94
N GLU A 56 3.78 -7.85 13.16
CA GLU A 56 4.38 -7.20 14.33
C GLU A 56 4.36 -5.68 14.23
N GLU A 57 4.13 -5.10 13.06
CA GLU A 57 4.04 -3.66 12.89
C GLU A 57 2.59 -3.16 12.85
N TYR A 58 1.63 -4.05 12.70
CA TYR A 58 0.26 -3.71 12.37
C TYR A 58 -0.36 -2.74 13.38
N GLU A 59 -0.26 -3.06 14.66
CA GLU A 59 -0.92 -2.25 15.69
C GLU A 59 -0.31 -0.87 15.82
N SER A 60 1.02 -0.77 15.76
CA SER A 60 1.65 0.54 15.87
C SER A 60 1.39 1.40 14.64
N LEU A 61 1.38 0.80 13.46
CA LEU A 61 1.11 1.54 12.23
C LEU A 61 -0.33 2.03 12.18
N MET A 62 -1.26 1.25 12.72
CA MET A 62 -2.67 1.63 12.73
C MET A 62 -2.93 2.89 13.54
N LYS A 63 -2.01 3.28 14.42
CA LYS A 63 -2.15 4.48 15.24
C LYS A 63 -1.68 5.75 14.52
N GLU A 64 -1.05 5.62 13.37
CA GLU A 64 -0.59 6.79 12.63
C GLU A 64 -1.77 7.55 12.03
N PRO A 65 -1.65 8.88 11.89
CA PRO A 65 -2.76 9.67 11.33
C PRO A 65 -3.08 9.23 9.91
N GLY A 66 -4.37 9.16 9.58
CA GLY A 66 -4.82 8.79 8.26
C GLY A 66 -4.78 7.31 7.96
N VAL A 67 -4.58 6.47 8.97
CA VAL A 67 -4.45 5.02 8.80
C VAL A 67 -5.62 4.32 9.49
N SER A 68 -6.20 3.34 8.81
CA SER A 68 -7.30 2.55 9.36
C SER A 68 -7.24 1.14 8.81
N PRO A 69 -7.88 0.16 9.48
CA PRO A 69 -7.91 -1.20 8.96
C PRO A 69 -8.67 -1.26 7.64
N PHE A 70 -8.20 -2.10 6.73
CA PHE A 70 -8.94 -2.33 5.50
C PHE A 70 -9.99 -3.43 5.74
N ALA A 71 -11.25 -3.07 5.63
CA ALA A 71 -12.37 -3.98 5.83
C ALA A 71 -13.21 -3.97 4.57
N PRO A 72 -12.95 -4.87 3.61
CA PRO A 72 -13.65 -4.84 2.31
C PRO A 72 -15.15 -5.02 2.44
N ASP A 73 -15.61 -5.75 3.44
CA ASP A 73 -17.04 -5.95 3.68
C ASP A 73 -17.63 -4.90 4.63
N GLY A 74 -16.82 -3.94 5.09
CA GLY A 74 -17.26 -2.90 6.01
C GLY A 74 -17.34 -3.34 7.46
N GLU A 75 -17.06 -4.59 7.77
CA GLU A 75 -17.23 -5.13 9.11
C GLU A 75 -15.95 -5.67 9.73
N ARG A 76 -15.22 -6.51 9.00
CA ARG A 76 -14.04 -7.16 9.55
C ARG A 76 -12.79 -6.80 8.80
N PRO A 77 -11.73 -6.44 9.51
CA PRO A 77 -10.45 -6.17 8.87
C PRO A 77 -9.94 -7.42 8.13
N MET A 78 -9.31 -7.20 6.98
CA MET A 78 -8.74 -8.27 6.19
C MET A 78 -7.26 -8.40 6.53
N SER A 79 -6.94 -9.38 7.39
CA SER A 79 -5.56 -9.67 7.78
C SER A 79 -4.85 -8.40 8.26
N THR A 80 -3.62 -8.14 7.79
CA THR A 80 -2.83 -6.98 8.19
C THR A 80 -2.81 -5.88 7.14
N TRP A 81 -3.86 -5.78 6.34
CA TRP A 81 -4.02 -4.72 5.35
C TRP A 81 -4.51 -3.44 6.01
N LEU A 82 -3.86 -2.32 5.68
CA LEU A 82 -4.22 -1.01 6.21
C LEU A 82 -4.56 -0.06 5.07
N VAL A 83 -5.56 0.77 5.29
CA VAL A 83 -5.88 1.89 4.39
C VAL A 83 -5.08 3.10 4.85
N VAL A 84 -4.38 3.75 3.92
CA VAL A 84 -3.61 4.96 4.20
C VAL A 84 -4.17 6.06 3.31
N GLU A 85 -4.68 7.12 3.94
CA GLU A 85 -5.33 8.20 3.22
C GLU A 85 -4.34 9.07 2.49
N ALA A 86 -4.84 9.79 1.49
CA ALA A 86 -4.01 10.61 0.60
C ALA A 86 -3.12 11.58 1.36
N ASP A 87 -3.65 12.22 2.40
CA ASP A 87 -2.88 13.20 3.17
C ASP A 87 -1.65 12.58 3.84
N ALA A 88 -1.72 11.32 4.21
CA ALA A 88 -0.61 10.65 4.90
C ALA A 88 0.51 10.27 3.94
N ILE A 89 0.25 10.33 2.62
CA ILE A 89 1.25 10.00 1.60
C ILE A 89 1.42 11.15 0.60
N ALA A 90 1.07 12.37 1.02
CA ALA A 90 1.17 13.53 0.13
C ALA A 90 2.61 13.80 -0.28
N ASP A 91 3.56 13.57 0.61
CA ASP A 91 4.98 13.77 0.33
C ASP A 91 5.67 12.45 0.01
N ASP A 92 6.66 12.52 -0.88
CA ASP A 92 7.34 11.31 -1.36
C ASP A 92 8.05 10.52 -0.26
N PRO A 93 8.71 11.15 0.73
CA PRO A 93 9.32 10.34 1.79
C PRO A 93 8.33 9.44 2.54
N GLU A 94 7.15 9.96 2.85
CA GLU A 94 6.13 9.17 3.53
C GLU A 94 5.59 8.05 2.64
N LEU A 95 5.37 8.36 1.37
CA LEU A 95 4.92 7.34 0.43
C LEU A 95 5.96 6.22 0.31
N THR A 96 7.23 6.58 0.18
CA THR A 96 8.32 5.61 0.08
C THR A 96 8.38 4.73 1.32
N GLU A 97 8.20 5.32 2.50
CA GLU A 97 8.21 4.55 3.73
C GLU A 97 7.06 3.54 3.77
N TRP A 98 5.87 3.94 3.32
CA TRP A 98 4.74 3.00 3.28
C TRP A 98 4.97 1.87 2.29
N ILE A 99 5.61 2.15 1.16
CA ILE A 99 5.97 1.12 0.19
C ILE A 99 6.92 0.11 0.84
N GLN A 100 7.93 0.59 1.59
CA GLN A 100 8.86 -0.29 2.28
C GLN A 100 8.17 -1.13 3.34
N ARG A 101 7.21 -0.55 4.05
CA ARG A 101 6.41 -1.30 5.03
C ARG A 101 5.62 -2.42 4.35
N GLY A 102 5.09 -2.13 3.16
CA GLY A 102 4.39 -3.16 2.38
C GLY A 102 5.31 -4.28 1.96
N LEU A 103 6.51 -3.95 1.49
CA LEU A 103 7.48 -4.97 1.11
C LEU A 103 7.84 -5.85 2.30
N ARG A 104 8.04 -5.25 3.48
CA ARG A 104 8.28 -6.05 4.69
C ARG A 104 7.09 -6.95 5.01
N GLY A 105 5.88 -6.51 4.69
CA GLY A 105 4.68 -7.28 4.94
C GLY A 105 4.59 -8.57 4.14
N VAL A 106 5.24 -8.64 2.98
CA VAL A 106 5.18 -9.83 2.11
C VAL A 106 6.50 -10.58 2.04
N ARG A 107 7.59 -10.00 2.49
CA ARG A 107 8.92 -10.62 2.45
C ARG A 107 9.30 -11.13 3.84
N ARG A 108 8.66 -12.21 4.25
CA ARG A 108 8.81 -12.71 5.61
C ARG A 108 9.52 -14.03 5.64
#